data_6b97c9b01844b45d7b1689245eb4e4a5
#
_entry.id   6b97c9b01844b45d7b1689245eb4e4a5
#
_cell.length_a   1.000
_cell.length_b   1.000
_cell.length_c   1.000
_cell.angle_alpha   90.00
_cell.angle_beta   90.00
_cell.angle_gamma   90.00
#
_symmetry.space_group_name_H-M   'P 1'
#
loop_
_entity.id
_entity.type
_entity.pdbx_description
1 polymer ?
#
loop_
_entity_poly.entity_id
_entity_poly.type
_entity_poly.pdbx_seq_one_letter_code
_entity_poly.pdbx_strand_id
1 'polypeptide(L)'
;LQLSQGDKYREMAEKRSIKNFEIVPLRGNIYADDGSLLATSVSKYAIHFDAVTVSQRVFDNNIDALSDSLSTLFKKPKQYYRNILVSARKNKNRYQLIGRRLPFDDYQRIKSFPMFKLGGIRGGLIVDRRFVRDLPLGKIAERTLGYEKKKPDGTYIKVGIEGAYGVTLRGQSGRQLRQRIAKQKWKPLTNEYQQEPIDGLDVWTTIDTNLQ
;
A
#
# COMPACT_ATOMS: atom_id res chain seq x y z
N LEU A 1 -2.09 18.78 -44.17
CA LEU A 1 -2.07 17.32 -43.85
C LEU A 1 -1.23 16.97 -42.61
N GLN A 2 -0.11 17.68 -42.30
CA GLN A 2 0.72 17.40 -41.13
C GLN A 2 0.10 17.85 -39.79
N LEU A 3 -0.72 18.90 -39.76
CA LEU A 3 -1.35 19.44 -38.55
C LEU A 3 -2.43 18.49 -37.97
N SER A 4 -3.23 17.85 -38.85
CA SER A 4 -4.31 16.93 -38.38
C SER A 4 -3.80 15.62 -37.82
N GLN A 5 -2.62 15.16 -38.24
CA GLN A 5 -1.99 13.97 -37.68
C GLN A 5 -1.38 14.22 -36.31
N GLY A 6 -0.83 15.42 -36.07
CA GLY A 6 -0.27 15.82 -34.78
C GLY A 6 -1.31 15.79 -33.64
N ASP A 7 -2.49 16.30 -33.90
CA ASP A 7 -3.58 16.34 -32.93
C ASP A 7 -4.13 14.93 -32.61
N LYS A 8 -4.25 14.08 -33.64
CA LYS A 8 -4.63 12.67 -33.47
C LYS A 8 -3.62 11.89 -32.64
N TYR A 9 -2.32 12.11 -32.85
CA TYR A 9 -1.27 11.47 -32.03
C TYR A 9 -1.23 12.02 -30.60
N ARG A 10 -1.50 13.31 -30.39
CA ARG A 10 -1.64 13.88 -29.04
C ARG A 10 -2.84 13.30 -28.31
N GLU A 11 -4.00 13.22 -28.94
CA GLU A 11 -5.20 12.64 -28.38
C GLU A 11 -5.01 11.13 -28.05
N MET A 12 -4.34 10.37 -28.92
CA MET A 12 -3.96 8.99 -28.64
C MET A 12 -2.96 8.86 -27.48
N ALA A 13 -2.00 9.77 -27.37
CA ALA A 13 -1.03 9.80 -26.28
C ALA A 13 -1.72 10.16 -24.96
N GLU A 14 -2.66 11.09 -24.95
CA GLU A 14 -3.47 11.44 -23.79
C GLU A 14 -4.36 10.27 -23.35
N LYS A 15 -5.07 9.63 -24.27
CA LYS A 15 -5.88 8.43 -23.96
C LYS A 15 -5.05 7.27 -23.44
N ARG A 16 -3.80 7.07 -23.89
CA ARG A 16 -2.85 6.08 -23.36
C ARG A 16 -2.24 6.50 -22.03
N SER A 17 -2.30 7.76 -21.68
CA SER A 17 -1.78 8.29 -20.42
C SER A 17 -2.79 8.24 -19.28
N ILE A 18 -4.07 7.95 -19.55
CA ILE A 18 -5.11 7.85 -18.54
C ILE A 18 -5.51 6.38 -18.37
N LYS A 19 -5.56 5.93 -17.13
CA LYS A 19 -5.99 4.57 -16.78
C LYS A 19 -6.93 4.61 -15.59
N ASN A 20 -7.94 3.74 -15.65
CA ASN A 20 -8.85 3.52 -14.52
C ASN A 20 -8.20 2.59 -13.50
N PHE A 21 -8.17 3.04 -12.26
CA PHE A 21 -7.65 2.27 -11.13
C PHE A 21 -8.80 1.87 -10.22
N GLU A 22 -8.84 0.60 -9.88
CA GLU A 22 -9.72 0.08 -8.84
C GLU A 22 -9.25 0.55 -7.48
N ILE A 23 -10.15 1.13 -6.70
CA ILE A 23 -9.92 1.53 -5.31
C ILE A 23 -10.57 0.49 -4.42
N VAL A 24 -9.75 -0.25 -3.71
CA VAL A 24 -10.21 -1.32 -2.82
C VAL A 24 -10.81 -0.69 -1.56
N PRO A 25 -12.06 -1.03 -1.20
CA PRO A 25 -12.70 -0.56 0.02
C PRO A 25 -12.07 -1.20 1.26
N LEU A 26 -12.35 -0.64 2.43
CA LEU A 26 -12.08 -1.30 3.69
C LEU A 26 -13.00 -2.50 3.87
N ARG A 27 -12.43 -3.61 4.27
CA ARG A 27 -13.22 -4.79 4.64
C ARG A 27 -13.79 -4.59 6.04
N GLY A 28 -15.09 -4.82 6.22
CA GLY A 28 -15.80 -4.69 7.49
C GLY A 28 -15.21 -5.54 8.62
N ASN A 29 -15.47 -5.16 9.85
CA ASN A 29 -14.99 -5.85 11.04
C ASN A 29 -15.85 -7.08 11.37
N ILE A 30 -15.29 -7.98 12.18
CA ILE A 30 -16.04 -9.07 12.80
C ILE A 30 -15.89 -8.91 14.31
N TYR A 31 -17.03 -8.86 15.01
CA TYR A 31 -17.12 -8.68 16.46
C TYR A 31 -17.59 -9.94 17.13
N ALA A 32 -17.09 -10.18 18.35
CA ALA A 32 -17.59 -11.13 19.30
C ALA A 32 -18.89 -10.64 19.96
N ASP A 33 -19.50 -11.46 20.81
CA ASP A 33 -20.72 -11.11 21.55
C ASP A 33 -20.54 -9.95 22.55
N ASP A 34 -19.34 -9.85 23.12
CA ASP A 34 -18.94 -8.79 24.05
C ASP A 34 -18.48 -7.50 23.36
N GLY A 35 -18.52 -7.44 22.02
CA GLY A 35 -18.04 -6.32 21.21
C GLY A 35 -16.53 -6.30 20.97
N SER A 36 -15.78 -7.30 21.40
CA SER A 36 -14.37 -7.43 21.09
C SER A 36 -14.14 -7.66 19.61
N LEU A 37 -13.06 -7.08 19.06
CA LEU A 37 -12.69 -7.24 17.66
C LEU A 37 -12.04 -8.62 17.43
N LEU A 38 -12.75 -9.51 16.74
CA LEU A 38 -12.22 -10.79 16.28
C LEU A 38 -11.38 -10.67 15.01
N ALA A 39 -11.85 -9.82 14.07
CA ALA A 39 -11.09 -9.54 12.86
C ALA A 39 -11.33 -8.10 12.40
N THR A 40 -10.25 -7.41 12.01
CA THR A 40 -10.30 -6.03 11.52
C THR A 40 -9.35 -5.81 10.35
N SER A 41 -9.51 -4.70 9.63
CA SER A 41 -8.63 -4.31 8.53
C SER A 41 -7.73 -3.18 8.96
N VAL A 42 -6.42 -3.42 9.02
CA VAL A 42 -5.42 -2.43 9.42
C VAL A 42 -4.56 -1.99 8.24
N SER A 43 -4.21 -0.70 8.23
CA SER A 43 -3.28 -0.17 7.23
C SER A 43 -1.86 -0.64 7.53
N LYS A 44 -1.21 -1.24 6.54
CA LYS A 44 0.22 -1.54 6.56
C LYS A 44 0.90 -0.81 5.40
N TYR A 45 2.12 -0.39 5.62
CA TYR A 45 2.89 0.42 4.69
C TYR A 45 4.10 -0.36 4.18
N ALA A 46 4.36 -0.26 2.88
CA ALA A 46 5.61 -0.67 2.29
C ALA A 46 6.37 0.57 1.82
N ILE A 47 7.63 0.65 2.17
CA ILE A 47 8.50 1.77 1.87
C ILE A 47 9.49 1.34 0.79
N HIS A 48 9.54 2.13 -0.28
CA HIS A 48 10.49 1.94 -1.36
C HIS A 48 11.30 3.22 -1.57
N PHE A 49 12.48 3.05 -2.12
CA PHE A 49 13.39 4.12 -2.46
C PHE A 49 13.53 4.26 -3.98
N ASP A 50 13.27 5.45 -4.52
CA ASP A 50 13.60 5.81 -5.92
C ASP A 50 15.02 6.39 -5.97
N ALA A 51 15.97 5.53 -6.31
CA ALA A 51 17.37 5.92 -6.36
C ALA A 51 17.72 6.88 -7.52
N VAL A 52 16.86 7.05 -8.51
CA VAL A 52 17.10 7.90 -9.69
C VAL A 52 16.66 9.33 -9.48
N THR A 53 15.54 9.53 -8.77
CA THR A 53 14.96 10.85 -8.56
C THR A 53 15.81 11.74 -7.65
N VAL A 54 16.53 11.16 -6.69
CA VAL A 54 17.37 11.88 -5.75
C VAL A 54 18.63 12.40 -6.44
N SER A 55 18.95 13.69 -6.29
CA SER A 55 20.20 14.26 -6.81
C SER A 55 21.44 13.67 -6.11
N GLN A 56 22.59 13.66 -6.79
CA GLN A 56 23.83 13.12 -6.23
C GLN A 56 24.18 13.80 -4.91
N ARG A 57 24.15 15.13 -4.87
CA ARG A 57 24.45 15.92 -3.67
C ARG A 57 23.56 15.55 -2.47
N VAL A 58 22.25 15.38 -2.69
CA VAL A 58 21.31 15.00 -1.61
C VAL A 58 21.60 13.57 -1.14
N PHE A 59 21.89 12.67 -2.06
CA PHE A 59 22.22 11.28 -1.73
C PHE A 59 23.49 11.21 -0.88
N ASP A 60 24.59 11.80 -1.34
CA ASP A 60 25.88 11.73 -0.65
C ASP A 60 25.83 12.37 0.75
N ASN A 61 25.14 13.49 0.90
CA ASN A 61 25.02 14.20 2.16
C ASN A 61 24.11 13.47 3.19
N ASN A 62 23.26 12.54 2.78
CA ASN A 62 22.26 11.95 3.68
C ASN A 62 22.33 10.42 3.79
N ILE A 63 23.12 9.74 2.95
CA ILE A 63 23.12 8.28 2.90
C ILE A 63 23.52 7.64 4.23
N ASP A 64 24.52 8.18 4.90
CA ASP A 64 25.03 7.61 6.15
C ASP A 64 24.04 7.85 7.30
N ALA A 65 23.45 9.03 7.38
CA ALA A 65 22.43 9.37 8.37
C ALA A 65 21.11 8.60 8.15
N LEU A 66 20.70 8.43 6.88
CA LEU A 66 19.55 7.58 6.55
C LEU A 66 19.79 6.13 6.91
N SER A 67 20.98 5.58 6.56
CA SER A 67 21.34 4.20 6.86
C SER A 67 21.37 3.92 8.35
N ASP A 68 21.80 4.89 9.15
CA ASP A 68 21.81 4.84 10.61
C ASP A 68 20.37 4.85 11.19
N SER A 69 19.52 5.75 10.70
CA SER A 69 18.11 5.81 11.10
C SER A 69 17.36 4.51 10.76
N LEU A 70 17.59 3.94 9.58
CA LEU A 70 17.01 2.65 9.16
C LEU A 70 17.55 1.49 10.00
N SER A 71 18.85 1.50 10.33
CA SER A 71 19.49 0.53 11.20
C SER A 71 18.83 0.49 12.58
N THR A 72 18.64 1.64 13.17
CA THR A 72 17.99 1.79 14.49
C THR A 72 16.55 1.28 14.48
N LEU A 73 15.76 1.64 13.45
CA LEU A 73 14.37 1.23 13.36
C LEU A 73 14.21 -0.26 13.12
N PHE A 74 14.97 -0.82 12.19
CA PHE A 74 14.81 -2.23 11.76
C PHE A 74 15.75 -3.21 12.48
N LYS A 75 16.59 -2.72 13.39
CA LYS A 75 17.55 -3.55 14.16
C LYS A 75 18.46 -4.41 13.27
N LYS A 76 18.93 -3.82 12.16
CA LYS A 76 19.89 -4.43 11.24
C LYS A 76 21.14 -3.55 11.11
N PRO A 77 22.31 -4.10 10.78
CA PRO A 77 23.55 -3.32 10.66
C PRO A 77 23.39 -2.13 9.71
N LYS A 78 23.93 -0.97 10.07
CA LYS A 78 23.96 0.23 9.23
C LYS A 78 24.49 -0.06 7.83
N GLN A 79 25.56 -0.87 7.75
CA GLN A 79 26.18 -1.25 6.48
C GLN A 79 25.24 -2.01 5.55
N TYR A 80 24.29 -2.79 6.09
CA TYR A 80 23.26 -3.48 5.31
C TYR A 80 22.41 -2.47 4.52
N TYR A 81 21.89 -1.44 5.18
CA TYR A 81 21.07 -0.42 4.51
C TYR A 81 21.90 0.45 3.57
N ARG A 82 23.12 0.81 3.98
CA ARG A 82 24.04 1.56 3.11
C ARG A 82 24.30 0.81 1.80
N ASN A 83 24.57 -0.48 1.86
CA ASN A 83 24.81 -1.32 0.68
C ASN A 83 23.57 -1.41 -0.21
N ILE A 84 22.37 -1.56 0.35
CA ILE A 84 21.11 -1.56 -0.40
C ILE A 84 20.92 -0.24 -1.14
N LEU A 85 21.11 0.90 -0.48
CA LEU A 85 20.92 2.22 -1.08
C LEU A 85 21.95 2.51 -2.18
N VAL A 86 23.23 2.18 -1.96
CA VAL A 86 24.29 2.32 -2.96
C VAL A 86 24.05 1.42 -4.16
N SER A 87 23.71 0.15 -3.92
CA SER A 87 23.38 -0.79 -4.99
C SER A 87 22.18 -0.34 -5.81
N ALA A 88 21.12 0.16 -5.14
CA ALA A 88 19.97 0.72 -5.83
C ALA A 88 20.35 1.90 -6.72
N ARG A 89 21.27 2.77 -6.25
CA ARG A 89 21.79 3.90 -7.02
C ARG A 89 22.57 3.44 -8.24
N LYS A 90 23.53 2.51 -8.05
CA LYS A 90 24.35 1.94 -9.13
C LYS A 90 23.49 1.30 -10.22
N ASN A 91 22.47 0.56 -9.81
CA ASN A 91 21.57 -0.17 -10.72
C ASN A 91 20.40 0.69 -11.25
N LYS A 92 20.37 2.00 -10.93
CA LYS A 92 19.28 2.92 -11.29
C LYS A 92 17.90 2.37 -10.93
N ASN A 93 17.80 1.67 -9.78
CA ASN A 93 16.57 1.08 -9.31
C ASN A 93 15.64 2.16 -8.78
N ARG A 94 14.46 2.31 -9.39
CA ARG A 94 13.47 3.32 -9.01
C ARG A 94 12.46 2.83 -7.97
N TYR A 95 12.55 1.58 -7.56
CA TYR A 95 11.58 0.96 -6.67
C TYR A 95 12.25 -0.05 -5.73
N GLN A 96 13.33 0.38 -5.06
CA GLN A 96 14.05 -0.45 -4.10
C GLN A 96 13.25 -0.61 -2.82
N LEU A 97 12.90 -1.84 -2.47
CA LEU A 97 12.22 -2.14 -1.20
C LEU A 97 13.16 -1.87 -0.01
N ILE A 98 12.68 -1.08 0.94
CA ILE A 98 13.36 -0.78 2.21
C ILE A 98 12.69 -1.53 3.37
N GLY A 99 11.37 -1.47 3.46
CA GLY A 99 10.60 -2.17 4.49
C GLY A 99 9.19 -2.48 4.01
N ARG A 100 8.58 -3.53 4.56
CA ARG A 100 7.22 -3.96 4.24
C ARG A 100 6.40 -4.24 5.50
N ARG A 101 5.07 -4.17 5.37
CA ARG A 101 4.13 -4.46 6.46
C ARG A 101 4.33 -3.59 7.70
N LEU A 102 4.80 -2.36 7.50
CA LEU A 102 5.07 -1.43 8.59
C LEU A 102 3.75 -0.88 9.15
N PRO A 103 3.65 -0.73 10.48
CA PRO A 103 2.56 -0.01 11.10
C PRO A 103 2.64 1.49 10.77
N PHE A 104 1.58 2.23 11.08
CA PHE A 104 1.51 3.67 10.79
C PHE A 104 2.60 4.47 11.50
N ASP A 105 2.92 4.13 12.76
CA ASP A 105 3.92 4.85 13.54
C ASP A 105 5.32 4.73 12.93
N ASP A 106 5.71 3.54 12.50
CA ASP A 106 6.99 3.34 11.83
C ASP A 106 7.05 4.09 10.49
N TYR A 107 5.95 4.12 9.74
CA TYR A 107 5.86 4.94 8.54
C TYR A 107 6.07 6.42 8.84
N GLN A 108 5.42 6.97 9.88
CA GLN A 108 5.59 8.37 10.28
C GLN A 108 7.04 8.68 10.68
N ARG A 109 7.67 7.77 11.42
CA ARG A 109 9.10 7.88 11.78
C ARG A 109 9.98 7.90 10.53
N ILE A 110 9.77 6.96 9.58
CA ILE A 110 10.54 6.89 8.33
C ILE A 110 10.36 8.15 7.48
N LYS A 111 9.16 8.72 7.45
CA LYS A 111 8.88 9.97 6.74
C LYS A 111 9.74 11.14 7.26
N SER A 112 10.12 11.13 8.52
CA SER A 112 10.97 12.15 9.13
C SER A 112 12.47 11.91 8.97
N PHE A 113 12.88 10.73 8.47
CA PHE A 113 14.31 10.38 8.36
C PHE A 113 15.08 11.29 7.39
N PRO A 114 16.37 11.47 7.58
CA PRO A 114 17.25 12.18 6.64
C PRO A 114 17.01 11.69 5.21
N MET A 115 17.08 12.57 4.22
CA MET A 115 16.71 12.36 2.82
C MET A 115 15.20 12.12 2.62
N PHE A 116 14.55 11.19 3.31
CA PHE A 116 13.13 10.87 3.14
C PHE A 116 12.19 12.01 3.53
N LYS A 117 12.57 12.85 4.50
CA LYS A 117 11.83 14.08 4.85
C LYS A 117 11.68 15.06 3.69
N LEU A 118 12.48 14.94 2.63
CA LEU A 118 12.37 15.74 1.42
C LEU A 118 11.28 15.23 0.47
N GLY A 119 10.56 14.16 0.84
CA GLY A 119 9.44 13.58 0.10
C GLY A 119 9.84 12.76 -1.13
N GLY A 120 8.85 12.42 -1.96
CA GLY A 120 9.05 11.50 -3.09
C GLY A 120 9.93 12.05 -4.22
N ILE A 121 9.83 13.36 -4.53
CA ILE A 121 10.55 13.96 -5.67
C ILE A 121 12.01 14.22 -5.33
N ARG A 122 12.30 14.80 -4.16
CA ARG A 122 13.65 15.20 -3.76
C ARG A 122 14.35 14.17 -2.88
N GLY A 123 13.58 13.42 -2.08
CA GLY A 123 14.09 12.43 -1.13
C GLY A 123 13.94 10.98 -1.59
N GLY A 124 13.25 10.74 -2.72
CA GLY A 124 13.08 9.41 -3.29
C GLY A 124 12.17 8.48 -2.47
N LEU A 125 11.39 8.99 -1.52
CA LEU A 125 10.48 8.19 -0.71
C LEU A 125 9.25 7.79 -1.51
N ILE A 126 9.00 6.49 -1.66
CA ILE A 126 7.78 5.93 -2.23
C ILE A 126 7.09 5.12 -1.13
N VAL A 127 5.80 5.36 -0.96
CA VAL A 127 4.97 4.73 0.07
C VAL A 127 3.80 4.01 -0.59
N ASP A 128 3.71 2.71 -0.34
CA ASP A 128 2.54 1.90 -0.70
C ASP A 128 1.76 1.55 0.56
N ARG A 129 0.53 1.99 0.61
CA ARG A 129 -0.42 1.61 1.65
C ARG A 129 -1.23 0.41 1.17
N ARG A 130 -1.36 -0.59 2.04
CA ARG A 130 -2.23 -1.75 1.84
C ARG A 130 -3.01 -2.06 3.10
N PHE A 131 -4.21 -2.56 2.92
CA PHE A 131 -4.99 -3.11 4.03
C PHE A 131 -4.65 -4.58 4.21
N VAL A 132 -4.43 -4.98 5.45
CA VAL A 132 -4.17 -6.36 5.84
C VAL A 132 -5.19 -6.75 6.89
N ARG A 133 -5.74 -7.93 6.77
CA ARG A 133 -6.63 -8.49 7.78
C ARG A 133 -5.82 -8.85 9.01
N ASP A 134 -6.25 -8.36 10.14
CA ASP A 134 -5.63 -8.58 11.45
C ASP A 134 -6.60 -9.25 12.40
N LEU A 135 -6.09 -10.11 13.27
CA LEU A 135 -6.84 -10.82 14.30
C LEU A 135 -6.33 -10.33 15.67
N PRO A 136 -6.93 -9.26 16.25
CA PRO A 136 -6.39 -8.65 17.47
C PRO A 136 -6.30 -9.58 18.66
N LEU A 137 -7.21 -10.55 18.75
CA LEU A 137 -7.23 -11.58 19.80
C LEU A 137 -6.39 -12.82 19.43
N GLY A 138 -5.53 -12.71 18.42
CA GLY A 138 -4.63 -13.78 18.02
C GLY A 138 -5.34 -14.98 17.42
N LYS A 139 -5.13 -16.15 17.99
CA LYS A 139 -5.68 -17.41 17.47
C LYS A 139 -7.08 -17.75 17.96
N ILE A 140 -7.69 -16.91 18.78
CA ILE A 140 -9.06 -17.14 19.26
C ILE A 140 -10.00 -17.23 18.06
N ALA A 141 -10.75 -18.31 17.99
CA ALA A 141 -11.68 -18.64 16.91
C ALA A 141 -11.09 -18.59 15.48
N GLU A 142 -9.76 -18.66 15.28
CA GLU A 142 -9.08 -18.52 13.98
C GLU A 142 -9.68 -19.46 12.92
N ARG A 143 -9.97 -20.71 13.28
CA ARG A 143 -10.56 -21.70 12.36
C ARG A 143 -12.02 -21.39 12.02
N THR A 144 -12.77 -20.88 12.98
CA THR A 144 -14.18 -20.46 12.80
C THR A 144 -14.26 -19.18 11.97
N LEU A 145 -13.38 -18.23 12.23
CA LEU A 145 -13.25 -17.00 11.44
C LEU A 145 -12.85 -17.33 10.01
N GLY A 146 -11.86 -18.18 9.83
CA GLY A 146 -11.37 -18.59 8.52
C GLY A 146 -10.75 -17.44 7.72
N TYR A 147 -10.93 -17.47 6.41
CA TYR A 147 -10.41 -16.45 5.50
C TYR A 147 -11.15 -16.42 4.16
N GLU A 148 -11.01 -15.31 3.46
CA GLU A 148 -11.39 -15.20 2.05
C GLU A 148 -10.17 -14.78 1.22
N LYS A 149 -9.89 -15.51 0.13
CA LYS A 149 -8.76 -15.22 -0.77
C LYS A 149 -9.20 -15.25 -2.22
N LYS A 150 -8.97 -14.15 -2.94
CA LYS A 150 -9.21 -14.07 -4.38
C LYS A 150 -8.15 -14.88 -5.13
N LYS A 151 -8.59 -15.76 -6.05
CA LYS A 151 -7.74 -16.50 -6.95
C LYS A 151 -7.39 -15.68 -8.20
N PRO A 152 -6.36 -16.06 -8.97
CA PRO A 152 -6.02 -15.39 -10.23
C PRO A 152 -7.15 -15.41 -11.28
N ASP A 153 -8.00 -16.44 -11.25
CA ASP A 153 -9.17 -16.58 -12.12
C ASP A 153 -10.37 -15.68 -11.72
N GLY A 154 -10.21 -14.87 -10.66
CA GLY A 154 -11.24 -13.98 -10.13
C GLY A 154 -12.21 -14.63 -9.14
N THR A 155 -12.19 -15.95 -8.98
CA THR A 155 -12.99 -16.67 -7.99
C THR A 155 -12.42 -16.50 -6.57
N TYR A 156 -13.20 -16.92 -5.56
CA TYR A 156 -12.77 -16.79 -4.16
C TYR A 156 -12.71 -18.15 -3.47
N ILE A 157 -11.62 -18.40 -2.75
CA ILE A 157 -11.56 -19.43 -1.71
C ILE A 157 -12.25 -18.83 -0.48
N LYS A 158 -13.25 -19.53 0.04
CA LYS A 158 -14.09 -19.07 1.15
C LYS A 158 -14.04 -20.10 2.27
N VAL A 159 -13.60 -19.69 3.45
CA VAL A 159 -13.51 -20.53 4.65
C VAL A 159 -14.06 -19.74 5.83
N GLY A 160 -14.84 -20.42 6.68
CA GLY A 160 -15.39 -19.88 7.91
C GLY A 160 -16.31 -18.67 7.71
N ILE A 161 -16.43 -17.84 8.74
CA ILE A 161 -17.26 -16.63 8.77
C ILE A 161 -16.80 -15.63 7.68
N GLU A 162 -15.49 -15.45 7.56
CA GLU A 162 -14.89 -14.59 6.52
C GLU A 162 -15.35 -14.99 5.11
N GLY A 163 -15.46 -16.28 4.85
CA GLY A 163 -15.93 -16.79 3.57
C GLY A 163 -17.44 -16.70 3.40
N ALA A 164 -18.20 -17.03 4.43
CA ALA A 164 -19.66 -17.02 4.41
C ALA A 164 -20.21 -15.60 4.20
N TYR A 165 -19.68 -14.63 4.94
CA TYR A 165 -20.06 -13.22 4.86
C TYR A 165 -19.14 -12.40 3.94
N GLY A 166 -18.38 -13.05 3.07
CA GLY A 166 -17.39 -12.39 2.23
C GLY A 166 -17.93 -11.27 1.35
N VAL A 167 -19.16 -11.38 0.86
CA VAL A 167 -19.82 -10.34 0.04
C VAL A 167 -20.12 -9.10 0.91
N THR A 168 -20.70 -9.30 2.09
CA THR A 168 -21.03 -8.24 3.05
C THR A 168 -19.76 -7.52 3.54
N LEU A 169 -18.76 -8.30 3.93
CA LEU A 169 -17.50 -7.77 4.47
C LEU A 169 -16.65 -7.03 3.44
N ARG A 170 -16.66 -7.41 2.15
CA ARG A 170 -15.77 -6.81 1.13
C ARG A 170 -16.15 -5.40 0.73
N GLY A 171 -17.40 -5.01 0.82
CA GLY A 171 -17.88 -3.77 0.25
C GLY A 171 -17.84 -3.74 -1.28
N GLN A 172 -17.84 -2.56 -1.86
CA GLN A 172 -17.83 -2.35 -3.31
C GLN A 172 -16.61 -1.51 -3.70
N SER A 173 -15.84 -2.00 -4.66
CA SER A 173 -14.68 -1.28 -5.17
C SER A 173 -15.09 0.02 -5.87
N GLY A 174 -14.34 1.08 -5.58
CA GLY A 174 -14.43 2.34 -6.28
C GLY A 174 -13.57 2.35 -7.55
N ARG A 175 -13.70 3.43 -8.33
CA ARG A 175 -12.92 3.68 -9.54
C ARG A 175 -12.40 5.11 -9.56
N GLN A 176 -11.13 5.27 -9.89
CA GLN A 176 -10.50 6.57 -10.02
C GLN A 176 -9.65 6.63 -11.27
N LEU A 177 -9.88 7.66 -12.07
CA LEU A 177 -9.01 7.96 -13.21
C LEU A 177 -7.68 8.51 -12.72
N ARG A 178 -6.60 7.91 -13.20
CA ARG A 178 -5.26 8.39 -12.95
C ARG A 178 -4.52 8.63 -14.25
N GLN A 179 -3.78 9.71 -14.28
CA GLN A 179 -2.91 10.07 -15.40
C GLN A 179 -1.48 9.63 -15.11
N ARG A 180 -0.83 9.09 -16.13
CA ARG A 180 0.58 8.72 -16.07
C ARG A 180 1.45 9.97 -16.15
N ILE A 181 2.21 10.26 -15.10
CA ILE A 181 3.12 11.41 -15.03
C ILE A 181 4.58 11.05 -15.31
N ALA A 182 4.95 9.76 -15.17
CA ALA A 182 6.27 9.22 -15.49
C ALA A 182 6.18 7.70 -15.71
N LYS A 183 7.29 7.04 -16.13
CA LYS A 183 7.34 5.58 -16.20
C LYS A 183 6.84 5.01 -14.86
N GLN A 184 5.68 4.33 -14.87
CA GLN A 184 5.03 3.67 -13.71
C GLN A 184 4.50 4.60 -12.59
N LYS A 185 4.52 5.92 -12.75
CA LYS A 185 3.90 6.85 -11.79
C LYS A 185 2.57 7.37 -12.32
N TRP A 186 1.55 7.22 -11.51
CA TRP A 186 0.18 7.63 -11.80
C TRP A 186 -0.28 8.61 -10.75
N LYS A 187 -0.87 9.71 -11.18
CA LYS A 187 -1.49 10.72 -10.31
C LYS A 187 -2.99 10.73 -10.57
N PRO A 188 -3.84 10.87 -9.54
CA PRO A 188 -5.26 11.13 -9.75
C PRO A 188 -5.46 12.31 -10.70
N LEU A 189 -6.35 12.16 -11.67
CA LEU A 189 -6.67 13.23 -12.63
C LEU A 189 -7.48 14.34 -11.95
N THR A 190 -8.37 13.92 -11.05
CA THR A 190 -9.17 14.78 -10.17
C THR A 190 -9.08 14.21 -8.75
N ASN A 191 -9.41 15.04 -7.75
CA ASN A 191 -9.52 14.57 -6.36
C ASN A 191 -10.80 13.74 -6.12
N GLU A 192 -11.69 13.68 -7.10
CA GLU A 192 -12.94 12.96 -7.05
C GLU A 192 -12.80 11.56 -7.62
N TYR A 193 -13.57 10.64 -7.12
CA TYR A 193 -13.71 9.31 -7.68
C TYR A 193 -14.73 9.33 -8.82
N GLN A 194 -14.53 8.52 -9.85
CA GLN A 194 -15.61 8.22 -10.81
C GLN A 194 -16.71 7.40 -10.14
N GLN A 195 -16.32 6.56 -9.21
CA GLN A 195 -17.19 5.77 -8.34
C GLN A 195 -16.48 5.67 -6.99
N GLU A 196 -17.12 6.18 -5.95
CA GLU A 196 -16.59 6.05 -4.59
C GLU A 196 -16.60 4.60 -4.13
N PRO A 197 -15.55 4.14 -3.43
CA PRO A 197 -15.57 2.84 -2.79
C PRO A 197 -16.59 2.87 -1.64
N ILE A 198 -17.37 1.80 -1.50
CA ILE A 198 -18.27 1.60 -0.37
C ILE A 198 -17.63 0.54 0.52
N ASP A 199 -17.29 0.92 1.74
CA ASP A 199 -16.68 0.01 2.70
C ASP A 199 -17.61 -1.16 3.06
N GLY A 200 -17.03 -2.28 3.45
CA GLY A 200 -17.77 -3.45 3.87
C GLY A 200 -18.53 -3.21 5.18
N LEU A 201 -19.63 -3.91 5.33
CA LEU A 201 -20.42 -3.88 6.56
C LEU A 201 -19.79 -4.79 7.61
N ASP A 202 -19.92 -4.42 8.87
CA ASP A 202 -19.47 -5.21 10.00
C ASP A 202 -20.39 -6.41 10.26
N VAL A 203 -19.82 -7.47 10.82
CA VAL A 203 -20.53 -8.69 11.20
C VAL A 203 -20.39 -8.89 12.70
N TRP A 204 -21.51 -9.03 13.38
CA TRP A 204 -21.57 -9.36 14.79
C TRP A 204 -21.86 -10.86 14.95
N THR A 205 -21.09 -11.51 15.80
CA THR A 205 -21.22 -12.94 16.10
C THR A 205 -21.64 -13.18 17.55
N THR A 206 -22.04 -14.39 17.83
CA THR A 206 -22.32 -14.87 19.19
C THR A 206 -21.14 -15.66 19.78
N ILE A 207 -19.93 -15.43 19.27
CA ILE A 207 -18.73 -16.08 19.78
C ILE A 207 -18.38 -15.42 21.11
N ASP A 208 -18.34 -16.23 22.16
CA ASP A 208 -17.85 -15.84 23.48
C ASP A 208 -16.33 -16.03 23.54
N THR A 209 -15.60 -14.95 23.73
CA THR A 209 -14.13 -14.94 23.74
C THR A 209 -13.53 -15.63 24.97
N ASN A 210 -14.31 -15.81 26.04
CA ASN A 210 -13.87 -16.47 27.28
C ASN A 210 -14.01 -17.99 27.23
N LEU A 211 -14.86 -18.51 26.34
CA LEU A 211 -15.11 -19.94 26.18
C LEU A 211 -14.30 -20.62 25.07
N GLN A 212 -13.45 -19.88 24.36
CA GLN A 212 -12.68 -20.33 23.19
C GLN A 212 -11.24 -20.75 23.53
#